data_f503142d55bf37a3dbb55abe81fcdba0
#
_entry.id   f503142d55bf37a3dbb55abe81fcdba0
#
_cell.length_a   1.000
_cell.length_b   1.000
_cell.length_c   1.000
_cell.angle_alpha   90.00
_cell.angle_beta   90.00
_cell.angle_gamma   90.00
#
_symmetry.space_group_name_H-M   'P 1'
#
loop_
_entity.id
_entity.type
_entity.pdbx_description
1 polymer ?
#
loop_
_entity_poly.entity_id
_entity_poly.type
_entity_poly.pdbx_seq_one_letter_code
_entity_poly.pdbx_strand_id
1 'polypeptide(L)'
;MVDHVKPEPKFELIGSEGLFGGLRHLRFGAGHDDPMPFTLTLTPQYVAREVGKKLPVSYLKVQRYAERNADKLKAIAKIERERGINNHTLE
;
A
#
# COMPACT_ATOMS: atom_id res chain seq x y z
N MET A 1 30.40 12.96 20.98
CA MET A 1 29.80 11.68 21.11
C MET A 1 28.79 11.36 20.03
N VAL A 2 28.92 10.25 19.43
CA VAL A 2 28.02 9.87 18.37
C VAL A 2 26.81 9.17 18.96
N ASP A 3 25.65 9.68 18.69
CA ASP A 3 24.43 9.00 19.05
C ASP A 3 24.23 7.83 18.13
N HIS A 4 24.16 6.66 18.71
CA HIS A 4 23.85 5.46 17.96
C HIS A 4 22.33 5.37 17.78
N VAL A 5 21.79 6.33 17.06
CA VAL A 5 20.40 6.24 16.69
C VAL A 5 20.31 5.18 15.61
N LYS A 6 19.67 4.08 15.94
CA LYS A 6 19.39 3.07 14.93
C LYS A 6 18.51 3.69 13.88
N PRO A 7 18.88 3.63 12.59
CA PRO A 7 17.97 4.07 11.57
C PRO A 7 16.69 3.25 11.67
N GLU A 8 15.56 3.90 11.48
CA GLU A 8 14.30 3.20 11.44
C GLU A 8 14.37 2.13 10.34
N PRO A 9 13.80 0.95 10.58
CA PRO A 9 13.71 -0.05 9.53
C PRO A 9 13.06 0.56 8.30
N LYS A 10 13.64 0.33 7.14
CA LYS A 10 13.04 0.78 5.90
C LYS A 10 11.66 0.17 5.72
N PHE A 11 10.72 0.99 5.37
CA PHE A 11 9.38 0.53 5.03
C PHE A 11 8.97 1.28 3.78
N GLU A 12 9.14 0.64 2.65
CA GLU A 12 8.98 1.25 1.33
C GLU A 12 8.07 0.41 0.46
N LEU A 13 7.51 1.02 -0.57
CA LEU A 13 6.80 0.29 -1.59
C LEU A 13 7.81 -0.52 -2.40
N ILE A 14 7.70 -1.84 -2.31
CA ILE A 14 8.62 -2.75 -2.98
C ILE A 14 7.98 -3.49 -4.15
N GLY A 15 6.68 -3.38 -4.31
CA GLY A 15 5.99 -4.01 -5.43
C GLY A 15 4.58 -3.50 -5.57
N SER A 16 4.07 -3.52 -6.80
CA SER A 16 2.69 -3.15 -7.10
C SER A 16 2.21 -4.06 -8.22
N GLU A 17 1.07 -4.68 -8.01
CA GLU A 17 0.56 -5.71 -8.93
C GLU A 17 -0.95 -5.59 -9.07
N GLY A 18 -1.40 -5.51 -10.32
CA GLY A 18 -2.82 -5.55 -10.62
C GLY A 18 -3.35 -6.97 -10.58
N LEU A 19 -4.54 -7.13 -10.04
CA LEU A 19 -5.19 -8.43 -9.89
C LEU A 19 -6.52 -8.44 -10.65
N PHE A 20 -7.03 -9.64 -10.84
CA PHE A 20 -8.33 -9.84 -11.45
C PHE A 20 -9.41 -9.08 -10.63
N GLY A 21 -10.39 -8.53 -11.34
CA GLY A 21 -11.47 -7.77 -10.67
C GLY A 21 -11.13 -6.32 -10.36
N GLY A 22 -10.02 -5.80 -10.90
CA GLY A 22 -9.62 -4.41 -10.68
C GLY A 22 -8.93 -4.15 -9.35
N LEU A 23 -8.64 -5.20 -8.60
CA LEU A 23 -7.89 -5.08 -7.35
C LEU A 23 -6.42 -4.79 -7.64
N ARG A 24 -5.73 -4.21 -6.67
CA ARG A 24 -4.28 -3.99 -6.76
C ARG A 24 -3.62 -4.25 -5.42
N HIS A 25 -2.60 -5.10 -5.45
CA HIS A 25 -1.76 -5.35 -4.30
C HIS A 25 -0.58 -4.39 -4.30
N LEU A 26 -0.37 -3.72 -3.17
CA LEU A 26 0.82 -2.93 -2.92
C LEU A 26 1.60 -3.64 -1.82
N ARG A 27 2.86 -3.93 -2.07
CA ARG A 27 3.71 -4.55 -1.06
C ARG A 27 4.69 -3.53 -0.51
N PHE A 28 4.79 -3.50 0.80
CA PHE A 28 5.69 -2.62 1.53
C PHE A 28 6.61 -3.45 2.40
N GLY A 29 7.85 -3.05 2.50
CA GLY A 29 8.81 -3.77 3.32
C GLY A 29 10.17 -3.11 3.29
N ALA A 30 11.16 -3.82 3.83
CA ALA A 30 12.53 -3.32 3.93
C ALA A 30 13.26 -3.37 2.58
N GLY A 31 12.78 -4.19 1.65
CA GLY A 31 13.37 -4.35 0.32
C GLY A 31 12.74 -5.52 -0.38
N HIS A 32 13.17 -5.76 -1.62
CA HIS A 32 12.59 -6.84 -2.42
C HIS A 32 12.79 -8.23 -1.79
N ASP A 33 13.81 -8.35 -0.93
CA ASP A 33 14.12 -9.62 -0.27
C ASP A 33 13.47 -9.73 1.12
N ASP A 34 12.60 -8.79 1.48
CA ASP A 34 11.91 -8.86 2.76
C ASP A 34 11.08 -10.14 2.81
N PRO A 35 11.36 -11.05 3.78
CA PRO A 35 10.63 -12.33 3.85
C PRO A 35 9.18 -12.15 4.29
N MET A 36 8.83 -11.03 4.88
CA MET A 36 7.48 -10.79 5.38
C MET A 36 6.99 -9.40 5.02
N PRO A 37 6.78 -9.12 3.73
CA PRO A 37 6.28 -7.81 3.32
C PRO A 37 4.83 -7.64 3.76
N PHE A 38 4.45 -6.40 3.99
CA PHE A 38 3.06 -6.05 4.23
C PHE A 38 2.34 -5.91 2.89
N THR A 39 1.16 -6.50 2.77
CA THR A 39 0.35 -6.38 1.55
C THR A 39 -0.87 -5.51 1.83
N LEU A 40 -0.98 -4.41 1.10
CA LEU A 40 -2.15 -3.55 1.13
C LEU A 40 -2.91 -3.75 -0.18
N THR A 41 -4.18 -4.12 -0.09
CA THR A 41 -5.01 -4.35 -1.26
C THR A 41 -5.95 -3.18 -1.45
N LEU A 42 -5.92 -2.59 -2.65
CA LEU A 42 -6.86 -1.56 -3.04
C LEU A 42 -8.00 -2.18 -3.84
N THR A 43 -9.22 -1.76 -3.53
CA THR A 43 -10.40 -2.16 -4.29
C THR A 43 -10.91 -1.00 -5.15
N PRO A 44 -11.59 -1.29 -6.26
CA PRO A 44 -12.23 -0.23 -7.05
C PRO A 44 -13.23 0.59 -6.23
N GLN A 45 -13.91 -0.04 -5.28
CA GLN A 45 -14.87 0.63 -4.40
C GLN A 45 -14.20 1.70 -3.55
N TYR A 46 -13.06 1.37 -2.96
CA TYR A 46 -12.30 2.32 -2.16
C TYR A 46 -11.86 3.51 -3.01
N VAL A 47 -11.27 3.22 -4.18
CA VAL A 47 -10.78 4.27 -5.06
C VAL A 47 -11.92 5.15 -5.56
N ALA A 48 -13.05 4.56 -5.91
CA ALA A 48 -14.22 5.32 -6.35
C ALA A 48 -14.64 6.34 -5.30
N ARG A 49 -14.70 5.93 -4.04
CA ARG A 49 -15.04 6.85 -2.94
C ARG A 49 -14.02 7.95 -2.78
N GLU A 50 -12.72 7.59 -2.85
CA GLU A 50 -11.64 8.56 -2.62
C GLU A 50 -11.57 9.61 -3.72
N VAL A 51 -11.89 9.24 -4.96
CA VAL A 51 -11.87 10.20 -6.08
C VAL A 51 -13.25 10.80 -6.37
N GLY A 52 -14.26 10.42 -5.60
CA GLY A 52 -15.62 10.96 -5.75
C GLY A 52 -16.32 10.54 -7.04
N LYS A 53 -16.04 9.33 -7.50
CA LYS A 53 -16.64 8.80 -8.73
C LYS A 53 -17.51 7.59 -8.46
N LYS A 54 -18.43 7.31 -9.39
CA LYS A 54 -19.27 6.12 -9.32
C LYS A 54 -18.54 4.93 -9.94
N LEU A 55 -18.89 3.74 -9.50
CA LEU A 55 -18.45 2.52 -10.15
C LEU A 55 -19.12 2.39 -11.53
N PRO A 56 -18.46 1.73 -12.48
CA PRO A 56 -17.19 1.05 -12.37
C PRO A 56 -15.99 2.01 -12.46
N VAL A 57 -14.88 1.63 -11.82
CA VAL A 57 -13.62 2.35 -11.91
C VAL A 57 -12.62 1.43 -12.59
N SER A 58 -11.97 1.91 -13.63
CA SER A 58 -11.02 1.10 -14.39
C SER A 58 -9.78 0.76 -13.56
N TYR A 59 -9.14 -0.35 -13.91
CA TYR A 59 -7.90 -0.74 -13.24
C TYR A 59 -6.80 0.32 -13.39
N LEU A 60 -6.79 1.08 -14.48
CA LEU A 60 -5.85 2.17 -14.68
C LEU A 60 -6.06 3.29 -13.66
N LYS A 61 -7.32 3.56 -13.31
CA LYS A 61 -7.61 4.54 -12.27
C LYS A 61 -7.12 4.08 -10.91
N VAL A 62 -7.29 2.80 -10.60
CA VAL A 62 -6.79 2.23 -9.36
C VAL A 62 -5.27 2.35 -9.33
N GLN A 63 -4.61 2.02 -10.42
CA GLN A 63 -3.16 2.14 -10.54
C GLN A 63 -2.70 3.58 -10.35
N ARG A 64 -3.35 4.52 -11.03
CA ARG A 64 -2.99 5.94 -10.91
C ARG A 64 -3.21 6.48 -9.51
N TYR A 65 -4.31 6.06 -8.87
CA TYR A 65 -4.57 6.43 -7.50
C TYR A 65 -3.42 5.95 -6.59
N ALA A 66 -3.02 4.70 -6.76
CA ALA A 66 -1.92 4.13 -5.97
C ALA A 66 -0.62 4.92 -6.17
N GLU A 67 -0.29 5.27 -7.41
CA GLU A 67 0.92 6.03 -7.71
C GLU A 67 0.89 7.44 -7.10
N ARG A 68 -0.26 8.11 -7.19
CA ARG A 68 -0.40 9.48 -6.69
C ARG A 68 -0.49 9.57 -5.17
N ASN A 69 -0.93 8.50 -4.53
CA ASN A 69 -1.17 8.49 -3.09
C ASN A 69 -0.26 7.48 -2.37
N ALA A 70 0.89 7.20 -2.94
CA ALA A 70 1.82 6.22 -2.40
C ALA A 70 2.19 6.52 -0.94
N ASP A 71 2.45 7.78 -0.61
CA ASP A 71 2.82 8.17 0.75
C ASP A 71 1.66 7.96 1.73
N LYS A 72 0.45 8.31 1.34
CA LYS A 72 -0.74 8.09 2.15
C LYS A 72 -0.97 6.61 2.40
N LEU A 73 -0.84 5.81 1.36
CA LEU A 73 -1.03 4.36 1.45
C LEU A 73 0.05 3.71 2.29
N LYS A 74 1.28 4.18 2.16
CA LYS A 74 2.39 3.74 3.00
C LYS A 74 2.10 4.02 4.47
N ALA A 75 1.57 5.18 4.80
CA ALA A 75 1.22 5.53 6.17
C ALA A 75 0.15 4.59 6.73
N ILE A 76 -0.87 4.27 5.94
CA ILE A 76 -1.89 3.31 6.34
C ILE A 76 -1.28 1.94 6.60
N ALA A 77 -0.44 1.47 5.69
CA ALA A 77 0.22 0.17 5.82
C ALA A 77 1.10 0.12 7.07
N LYS A 78 1.82 1.20 7.36
CA LYS A 78 2.70 1.28 8.52
C LYS A 78 1.90 1.16 9.81
N ILE A 79 0.77 1.86 9.91
CA ILE A 79 -0.10 1.79 11.09
C ILE A 79 -0.60 0.36 11.29
N GLU A 80 -1.07 -0.30 10.24
CA GLU A 80 -1.57 -1.65 10.35
C GLU A 80 -0.46 -2.65 10.71
N ARG A 81 0.74 -2.44 10.16
CA ARG A 81 1.88 -3.28 10.51
C ARG A 81 2.26 -3.15 11.99
N GLU A 82 2.20 -1.95 12.52
CA GLU A 82 2.50 -1.70 13.93
C GLU A 82 1.49 -2.40 14.86
N ARG A 83 0.30 -2.70 14.33
CA ARG A 83 -0.72 -3.47 15.02
C ARG A 83 -0.52 -4.98 14.91
N GLY A 84 0.55 -5.42 14.26
CA GLY A 84 0.84 -6.83 14.06
C GLY A 84 0.11 -7.46 12.89
N ILE A 85 -0.47 -6.65 12.01
CA ILE A 85 -1.21 -7.13 10.84
C ILE A 85 -0.26 -7.17 9.64
N ASN A 86 -0.31 -8.23 8.85
CA ASN A 86 0.55 -8.41 7.68
C ASN A 86 -0.13 -8.08 6.36
N ASN A 87 -1.44 -7.91 6.37
CA ASN A 87 -2.19 -7.54 5.18
C ASN A 87 -3.43 -6.76 5.59
N HIS A 88 -3.90 -5.92 4.70
CA HIS A 88 -5.10 -5.11 4.93
C HIS A 88 -5.74 -4.78 3.59
N THR A 89 -7.05 -4.82 3.52
CA THR A 89 -7.79 -4.49 2.32
C THR A 89 -8.57 -3.20 2.55
N LEU A 90 -8.37 -2.24 1.67
CA LEU A 90 -9.12 -0.99 1.67
C LEU A 90 -10.33 -1.14 0.76
N GLU A 91 -11.51 -1.05 1.36
CA GLU A 91 -12.79 -1.20 0.65
C GLU A 91 -13.65 0.05 0.70
#